data_e1b149278d2d65c7bc11c5f6792049b3
#
_entry.id   e1b149278d2d65c7bc11c5f6792049b3
#
_cell.length_a   1.000
_cell.length_b   1.000
_cell.length_c   1.000
_cell.angle_alpha   90.00
_cell.angle_beta   90.00
_cell.angle_gamma   90.00
#
_symmetry.space_group_name_H-M   'P 1'
#
loop_
_entity.id
_entity.type
_entity.pdbx_description
1 polymer ?
#
loop_
_entity_poly.entity_id
_entity_poly.type
_entity_poly.pdbx_seq_one_letter_code
_entity_poly.pdbx_strand_id
1 'polypeptide(L)'
;MKNALLAVSLLALVGIAPPAAKAQVIQIDGSSTVFPITEAVAEEFQKSKKGKVKVTVGIAGTGGGFKKFCRGETDVQDASRPILKQEMEACKGAGIEYFELPVAYDALTVMVNPKNDWAGSMTVAELKKIWEPGAQGKVTNWNQVRPNWPNAPLKLFGAGADSGTFDYFTEAIVGKAKSSRGDFTASEDDNVLVQGIGNDRNALGYFGFAYYVENQKKLKAVAIDGGKGPVVPSPKTVEDGSYQPLSRPIFIYVAKKSMDKPDVKEFVEFYLKNAPKLVKDVKYVALPQSAYTVGLDHLKKNKIGTVFGGEAEVGVKIEDLLKREAKF
;
A
#
# COMPACT_ATOMS: atom_id res chain seq x y z
N MET A 1 30.38 -87.61 10.45
CA MET A 1 29.69 -86.55 11.25
C MET A 1 29.82 -85.30 10.49
N LYS A 2 28.66 -84.85 9.83
CA LYS A 2 28.61 -83.71 8.94
C LYS A 2 27.97 -82.54 9.68
N ASN A 3 28.69 -81.45 9.89
CA ASN A 3 28.15 -80.24 10.45
C ASN A 3 27.61 -79.37 9.34
N ALA A 4 26.30 -79.10 9.33
CA ALA A 4 25.66 -78.14 8.46
C ALA A 4 25.64 -76.80 9.13
N LEU A 5 26.31 -75.78 8.55
CA LEU A 5 26.18 -74.38 8.95
C LEU A 5 24.94 -73.79 8.25
N LEU A 6 23.96 -73.36 9.04
CA LEU A 6 22.87 -72.49 8.58
C LEU A 6 23.36 -71.04 8.51
N ALA A 7 23.40 -70.50 7.31
CA ALA A 7 23.59 -69.04 7.07
C ALA A 7 22.24 -68.35 7.16
N VAL A 8 22.04 -67.52 8.18
CA VAL A 8 20.87 -66.62 8.32
C VAL A 8 21.17 -65.32 7.59
N SER A 9 20.54 -65.11 6.43
CA SER A 9 20.61 -63.86 5.67
C SER A 9 19.67 -62.80 6.29
N LEU A 10 20.27 -61.79 6.95
CA LEU A 10 19.53 -60.63 7.43
C LEU A 10 19.25 -59.70 6.25
N LEU A 11 17.99 -59.66 5.73
CA LEU A 11 17.56 -58.63 4.80
C LEU A 11 17.37 -57.32 5.57
N ALA A 12 18.27 -56.35 5.37
CA ALA A 12 18.09 -54.97 5.83
C ALA A 12 17.04 -54.26 4.94
N LEU A 13 15.83 -54.01 5.48
CA LEU A 13 14.86 -53.09 4.88
C LEU A 13 15.43 -51.68 4.99
N VAL A 14 15.99 -51.15 3.91
CA VAL A 14 16.30 -49.75 3.78
C VAL A 14 14.98 -49.01 3.54
N GLY A 15 14.43 -48.46 4.61
CA GLY A 15 13.26 -47.58 4.52
C GLY A 15 13.63 -46.30 3.74
N ILE A 16 13.18 -46.19 2.52
CA ILE A 16 13.24 -44.92 1.74
C ILE A 16 12.27 -43.95 2.41
N ALA A 17 12.78 -43.07 3.28
CA ALA A 17 11.98 -41.94 3.77
C ALA A 17 11.58 -41.07 2.58
N PRO A 18 10.29 -40.71 2.44
CA PRO A 18 9.86 -39.81 1.38
C PRO A 18 10.62 -38.49 1.52
N PRO A 19 11.05 -37.86 0.42
CA PRO A 19 11.70 -36.57 0.49
C PRO A 19 10.77 -35.59 1.21
N ALA A 20 11.27 -34.91 2.23
CA ALA A 20 10.52 -33.88 2.92
C ALA A 20 10.09 -32.84 1.87
N ALA A 21 8.79 -32.73 1.65
CA ALA A 21 8.23 -31.75 0.74
C ALA A 21 8.72 -30.38 1.21
N LYS A 22 9.54 -29.68 0.41
CA LYS A 22 9.93 -28.30 0.69
C LYS A 22 8.66 -27.49 0.83
N ALA A 23 8.48 -26.83 1.99
CA ALA A 23 7.36 -25.92 2.19
C ALA A 23 7.35 -24.92 1.03
N GLN A 24 6.23 -24.85 0.33
CA GLN A 24 6.08 -23.89 -0.76
C GLN A 24 6.08 -22.49 -0.16
N VAL A 25 6.92 -21.60 -0.68
CA VAL A 25 7.03 -20.21 -0.22
C VAL A 25 6.30 -19.33 -1.20
N ILE A 26 5.31 -18.57 -0.73
CA ILE A 26 4.65 -17.51 -1.50
C ILE A 26 5.51 -16.26 -1.36
N GLN A 27 5.98 -15.73 -2.48
CA GLN A 27 6.86 -14.56 -2.53
C GLN A 27 6.05 -13.31 -2.84
N ILE A 28 6.06 -12.34 -1.93
CA ILE A 28 5.38 -11.04 -2.08
C ILE A 28 6.40 -9.94 -1.86
N ASP A 29 6.34 -8.87 -2.63
CA ASP A 29 7.17 -7.68 -2.41
C ASP A 29 6.42 -6.44 -2.91
N GLY A 30 6.86 -5.25 -2.52
CA GLY A 30 6.33 -4.02 -3.06
C GLY A 30 6.14 -2.88 -2.07
N SER A 31 4.96 -2.28 -2.10
CA SER A 31 4.62 -1.07 -1.38
C SER A 31 4.66 -1.22 0.14
N SER A 32 5.40 -0.33 0.81
CA SER A 32 5.36 -0.18 2.27
C SER A 32 3.96 0.21 2.80
N THR A 33 3.16 0.91 1.98
CA THR A 33 1.77 1.27 2.32
C THR A 33 0.86 0.05 2.39
N VAL A 34 1.03 -0.91 1.48
CA VAL A 34 0.20 -2.13 1.43
C VAL A 34 0.71 -3.21 2.39
N PHE A 35 2.00 -3.17 2.72
CA PHE A 35 2.67 -4.14 3.58
C PHE A 35 1.90 -4.49 4.86
N PRO A 36 1.37 -3.55 5.69
CA PRO A 36 0.68 -3.92 6.92
C PRO A 36 -0.56 -4.79 6.69
N ILE A 37 -1.25 -4.58 5.57
CA ILE A 37 -2.44 -5.36 5.22
C ILE A 37 -2.01 -6.76 4.77
N THR A 38 -1.04 -6.83 3.85
CA THR A 38 -0.54 -8.10 3.31
C THR A 38 0.12 -8.94 4.40
N GLU A 39 0.85 -8.32 5.34
CA GLU A 39 1.44 -9.00 6.50
C GLU A 39 0.37 -9.61 7.40
N ALA A 40 -0.68 -8.85 7.75
CA ALA A 40 -1.80 -9.35 8.56
C ALA A 40 -2.51 -10.54 7.87
N VAL A 41 -2.73 -10.45 6.55
CA VAL A 41 -3.31 -11.55 5.77
C VAL A 41 -2.38 -12.76 5.75
N ALA A 42 -1.07 -12.56 5.53
CA ALA A 42 -0.06 -13.61 5.50
C ALA A 42 0.02 -14.34 6.83
N GLU A 43 0.00 -13.61 7.94
CA GLU A 43 0.03 -14.18 9.29
C GLU A 43 -1.20 -15.05 9.54
N GLU A 44 -2.40 -14.55 9.27
CA GLU A 44 -3.65 -15.30 9.46
C GLU A 44 -3.76 -16.51 8.53
N PHE A 45 -3.30 -16.37 7.28
CA PHE A 45 -3.23 -17.49 6.35
C PHE A 45 -2.29 -18.59 6.84
N GLN A 46 -1.07 -18.25 7.24
CA GLN A 46 -0.09 -19.20 7.77
C GLN A 46 -0.61 -19.91 9.02
N LYS A 47 -1.32 -19.21 9.92
CA LYS A 47 -2.01 -19.80 11.08
C LYS A 47 -3.06 -20.83 10.61
N SER A 48 -3.90 -20.47 9.63
CA SER A 48 -4.93 -21.38 9.07
C SER A 48 -4.32 -22.65 8.48
N LYS A 49 -3.13 -22.55 7.90
CA LYS A 49 -2.34 -23.65 7.31
C LYS A 49 -1.51 -24.41 8.32
N LYS A 50 -1.55 -24.08 9.61
CA LYS A 50 -0.73 -24.68 10.67
C LYS A 50 0.77 -24.68 10.33
N GLY A 51 1.25 -23.60 9.69
CA GLY A 51 2.65 -23.42 9.31
C GLY A 51 3.14 -24.26 8.12
N LYS A 52 2.25 -24.98 7.41
CA LYS A 52 2.63 -25.80 6.25
C LYS A 52 2.98 -24.97 5.00
N VAL A 53 2.49 -23.75 4.91
CA VAL A 53 2.78 -22.80 3.85
C VAL A 53 3.52 -21.63 4.47
N LYS A 54 4.56 -21.13 3.80
CA LYS A 54 5.30 -19.94 4.20
C LYS A 54 4.96 -18.80 3.24
N VAL A 55 4.67 -17.61 3.79
CA VAL A 55 4.51 -16.38 3.02
C VAL A 55 5.62 -15.42 3.45
N THR A 56 6.29 -14.81 2.48
CA THR A 56 7.29 -13.77 2.71
C THR A 56 6.82 -12.48 2.07
N VAL A 57 6.89 -11.38 2.81
CA VAL A 57 6.48 -10.06 2.34
C VAL A 57 7.67 -9.11 2.47
N GLY A 58 8.12 -8.55 1.33
CA GLY A 58 9.20 -7.57 1.26
C GLY A 58 8.68 -6.15 1.06
N ILE A 59 9.56 -5.16 1.27
CA ILE A 59 9.24 -3.73 1.15
C ILE A 59 10.25 -3.07 0.20
N ALA A 60 10.10 -3.31 -1.10
CA ALA A 60 10.96 -2.69 -2.12
C ALA A 60 10.38 -1.37 -2.69
N GLY A 61 9.22 -0.93 -2.14
CA GLY A 61 8.40 0.13 -2.72
C GLY A 61 7.66 -0.33 -3.98
N THR A 62 6.58 0.38 -4.38
CA THR A 62 5.73 -0.02 -5.51
C THR A 62 6.54 -0.23 -6.79
N GLY A 63 7.39 0.72 -7.17
CA GLY A 63 8.20 0.61 -8.40
C GLY A 63 9.30 -0.45 -8.32
N GLY A 64 9.93 -0.61 -7.14
CA GLY A 64 10.91 -1.66 -6.88
C GLY A 64 10.31 -3.06 -6.98
N GLY A 65 9.13 -3.22 -6.39
CA GLY A 65 8.36 -4.46 -6.44
C GLY A 65 7.92 -4.81 -7.87
N PHE A 66 7.40 -3.86 -8.67
CA PHE A 66 7.08 -4.13 -10.08
C PHE A 66 8.28 -4.59 -10.89
N LYS A 67 9.49 -4.07 -10.62
CA LYS A 67 10.71 -4.56 -11.29
C LYS A 67 10.96 -6.05 -10.99
N LYS A 68 10.79 -6.48 -9.74
CA LYS A 68 10.92 -7.92 -9.36
C LYS A 68 9.78 -8.74 -9.95
N PHE A 69 8.55 -8.24 -9.84
CA PHE A 69 7.35 -8.90 -10.32
C PHE A 69 7.39 -9.17 -11.83
N CYS A 70 7.74 -8.16 -12.64
CA CYS A 70 7.85 -8.31 -14.09
C CYS A 70 9.07 -9.16 -14.54
N ARG A 71 9.99 -9.52 -13.61
CA ARG A 71 11.01 -10.54 -13.85
C ARG A 71 10.58 -11.95 -13.38
N GLY A 72 9.36 -12.08 -12.83
CA GLY A 72 8.86 -13.35 -12.32
C GLY A 72 9.48 -13.80 -11.00
N GLU A 73 10.06 -12.88 -10.23
CA GLU A 73 10.70 -13.16 -8.93
C GLU A 73 9.70 -13.25 -7.78
N THR A 74 8.51 -12.67 -7.93
CA THR A 74 7.44 -12.68 -6.92
C THR A 74 6.13 -13.21 -7.50
N ASP A 75 5.32 -13.85 -6.65
CA ASP A 75 3.99 -14.34 -6.98
C ASP A 75 2.96 -13.22 -6.95
N VAL A 76 3.15 -12.30 -5.98
CA VAL A 76 2.27 -11.15 -5.73
C VAL A 76 3.12 -9.89 -5.58
N GLN A 77 2.59 -8.78 -6.09
CA GLN A 77 3.15 -7.45 -5.99
C GLN A 77 2.18 -6.54 -5.23
N ASP A 78 2.65 -5.92 -4.14
CA ASP A 78 1.92 -4.89 -3.41
C ASP A 78 2.10 -3.53 -4.07
N ALA A 79 1.00 -2.83 -4.38
CA ALA A 79 1.08 -1.57 -5.09
C ALA A 79 0.17 -0.48 -4.49
N SER A 80 0.74 0.67 -4.18
CA SER A 80 0.03 1.84 -3.68
C SER A 80 -0.42 2.81 -4.78
N ARG A 81 -0.25 2.41 -6.02
CA ARG A 81 -0.76 3.04 -7.25
C ARG A 81 -0.97 1.99 -8.32
N PRO A 82 -1.74 2.30 -9.38
CA PRO A 82 -1.82 1.43 -10.55
C PRO A 82 -0.45 1.20 -11.20
N ILE A 83 -0.33 0.09 -11.93
CA ILE A 83 0.82 -0.20 -12.77
C ILE A 83 0.97 0.88 -13.86
N LEU A 84 2.19 1.35 -14.09
CA LEU A 84 2.48 2.35 -15.11
C LEU A 84 2.78 1.70 -16.46
N LYS A 85 2.63 2.46 -17.55
CA LYS A 85 2.86 1.99 -18.93
C LYS A 85 4.23 1.32 -19.10
N GLN A 86 5.30 1.91 -18.57
CA GLN A 86 6.63 1.33 -18.60
C GLN A 86 6.73 -0.02 -17.88
N GLU A 87 6.00 -0.18 -16.77
CA GLU A 87 5.96 -1.43 -16.01
C GLU A 87 5.12 -2.48 -16.76
N MET A 88 4.01 -2.06 -17.39
CA MET A 88 3.22 -2.94 -18.27
C MET A 88 4.07 -3.47 -19.44
N GLU A 89 4.83 -2.60 -20.08
CA GLU A 89 5.74 -2.97 -21.18
C GLU A 89 6.82 -3.96 -20.72
N ALA A 90 7.39 -3.75 -19.52
CA ALA A 90 8.36 -4.66 -18.92
C ALA A 90 7.75 -6.04 -18.60
N CYS A 91 6.57 -6.09 -17.99
CA CYS A 91 5.85 -7.33 -17.72
C CYS A 91 5.51 -8.07 -19.02
N LYS A 92 4.98 -7.36 -20.03
CA LYS A 92 4.63 -7.92 -21.34
C LYS A 92 5.85 -8.49 -22.06
N GLY A 93 6.97 -7.75 -22.05
CA GLY A 93 8.23 -8.21 -22.64
C GLY A 93 8.79 -9.47 -22.00
N ALA A 94 8.50 -9.71 -20.72
CA ALA A 94 8.87 -10.91 -19.98
C ALA A 94 7.78 -12.01 -19.97
N GLY A 95 6.65 -11.79 -20.64
CA GLY A 95 5.53 -12.73 -20.67
C GLY A 95 4.80 -12.88 -19.34
N ILE A 96 4.83 -11.88 -18.47
CA ILE A 96 4.16 -11.87 -17.17
C ILE A 96 2.77 -11.25 -17.31
N GLU A 97 1.76 -12.09 -17.43
CA GLU A 97 0.35 -11.70 -17.30
C GLU A 97 -0.05 -11.61 -15.82
N TYR A 98 -0.98 -10.71 -15.48
CA TYR A 98 -1.36 -10.46 -14.09
C TYR A 98 -2.83 -10.10 -13.92
N PHE A 99 -3.32 -10.29 -12.70
CA PHE A 99 -4.58 -9.76 -12.19
C PHE A 99 -4.30 -8.51 -11.36
N GLU A 100 -5.06 -7.45 -11.58
CA GLU A 100 -5.08 -6.25 -10.75
C GLU A 100 -6.28 -6.33 -9.81
N LEU A 101 -6.01 -6.32 -8.51
CA LEU A 101 -7.03 -6.52 -7.47
C LEU A 101 -6.94 -5.37 -6.45
N PRO A 102 -7.91 -4.47 -6.40
CA PRO A 102 -7.98 -3.49 -5.33
C PRO A 102 -8.29 -4.18 -4.00
N VAL A 103 -7.60 -3.78 -2.92
CA VAL A 103 -7.71 -4.44 -1.62
C VAL A 103 -8.13 -3.53 -0.48
N ALA A 104 -7.86 -2.22 -0.56
CA ALA A 104 -8.24 -1.25 0.45
C ALA A 104 -8.21 0.17 -0.12
N TYR A 105 -8.71 1.16 0.67
CA TYR A 105 -8.36 2.55 0.48
C TYR A 105 -7.21 2.93 1.41
N ASP A 106 -6.24 3.62 0.85
CA ASP A 106 -5.28 4.43 1.57
C ASP A 106 -5.75 5.88 1.55
N ALA A 107 -5.61 6.57 2.68
CA ALA A 107 -5.84 8.00 2.78
C ALA A 107 -4.63 8.66 3.42
N LEU A 108 -4.17 9.75 2.82
CA LEU A 108 -3.14 10.58 3.39
C LEU A 108 -3.79 11.68 4.23
N THR A 109 -3.28 11.89 5.41
CA THR A 109 -3.76 12.95 6.29
C THR A 109 -2.71 14.05 6.40
N VAL A 110 -3.13 15.29 6.17
CA VAL A 110 -2.34 16.47 6.51
C VAL A 110 -2.69 16.86 7.93
N MET A 111 -1.68 17.07 8.76
CA MET A 111 -1.87 17.26 10.20
C MET A 111 -1.08 18.43 10.72
N VAL A 112 -1.62 19.02 11.79
CA VAL A 112 -0.96 20.03 12.61
C VAL A 112 -1.04 19.64 14.08
N ASN A 113 -0.30 20.35 14.92
CA ASN A 113 -0.42 20.23 16.37
C ASN A 113 -1.84 20.64 16.82
N PRO A 114 -2.45 20.00 17.84
CA PRO A 114 -3.76 20.40 18.36
C PRO A 114 -3.86 21.87 18.82
N LYS A 115 -2.74 22.46 19.24
CA LYS A 115 -2.65 23.87 19.64
C LYS A 115 -2.53 24.84 18.45
N ASN A 116 -2.42 24.35 17.23
CA ASN A 116 -2.49 25.15 16.02
C ASN A 116 -3.96 25.50 15.75
N ASP A 117 -4.34 26.75 15.97
CA ASP A 117 -5.72 27.23 15.89
C ASP A 117 -6.03 27.96 14.56
N TRP A 118 -5.04 28.12 13.66
CA TRP A 118 -5.20 28.86 12.40
C TRP A 118 -5.31 27.96 11.16
N ALA A 119 -4.63 26.81 11.11
CA ALA A 119 -4.61 25.94 9.94
C ALA A 119 -5.66 24.80 10.03
N GLY A 120 -6.95 25.16 10.21
CA GLY A 120 -8.03 24.17 10.27
C GLY A 120 -8.41 23.57 8.90
N SER A 121 -8.14 24.30 7.82
CA SER A 121 -8.36 23.83 6.45
C SER A 121 -7.30 24.41 5.50
N MET A 122 -6.98 23.66 4.44
CA MET A 122 -6.07 24.08 3.38
C MET A 122 -6.56 23.61 2.01
N THR A 123 -6.33 24.46 1.01
CA THR A 123 -6.55 24.08 -0.41
C THR A 123 -5.36 23.28 -0.94
N VAL A 124 -5.57 22.53 -2.01
CA VAL A 124 -4.47 21.86 -2.74
C VAL A 124 -3.43 22.86 -3.23
N ALA A 125 -3.85 24.07 -3.65
CA ALA A 125 -2.95 25.11 -4.10
C ALA A 125 -2.03 25.63 -2.95
N GLU A 126 -2.55 25.75 -1.74
CA GLU A 126 -1.76 26.14 -0.57
C GLU A 126 -0.78 25.04 -0.15
N LEU A 127 -1.20 23.78 -0.19
CA LEU A 127 -0.30 22.65 0.05
C LEU A 127 0.80 22.61 -1.02
N LYS A 128 0.47 22.79 -2.29
CA LYS A 128 1.46 22.89 -3.37
C LYS A 128 2.46 24.00 -3.13
N LYS A 129 1.99 25.21 -2.78
CA LYS A 129 2.84 26.36 -2.45
C LYS A 129 3.84 26.05 -1.32
N ILE A 130 3.45 25.19 -0.37
CA ILE A 130 4.34 24.77 0.74
C ILE A 130 5.34 23.71 0.28
N TRP A 131 4.88 22.71 -0.49
CA TRP A 131 5.64 21.47 -0.69
C TRP A 131 6.37 21.38 -2.03
N GLU A 132 6.10 22.26 -3.01
CA GLU A 132 6.80 22.24 -4.28
C GLU A 132 8.31 22.55 -4.13
N PRO A 133 9.18 22.06 -5.04
CA PRO A 133 10.64 22.29 -4.96
C PRO A 133 11.02 23.79 -4.86
N GLY A 134 10.27 24.65 -5.54
CA GLY A 134 10.48 26.09 -5.55
C GLY A 134 10.25 26.79 -4.20
N ALA A 135 9.59 26.12 -3.24
CA ALA A 135 9.34 26.64 -1.90
C ALA A 135 10.54 26.53 -0.96
N GLN A 136 11.53 25.70 -1.30
CA GLN A 136 12.69 25.45 -0.45
C GLN A 136 13.43 26.74 -0.11
N GLY A 137 13.63 26.98 1.20
CA GLY A 137 14.27 28.18 1.73
C GLY A 137 13.48 29.50 1.53
N LYS A 138 12.31 29.46 0.84
CA LYS A 138 11.52 30.66 0.54
C LYS A 138 10.22 30.70 1.35
N VAL A 139 9.48 29.60 1.42
CA VAL A 139 8.24 29.50 2.22
C VAL A 139 8.61 28.88 3.56
N THR A 140 8.93 29.73 4.52
CA THR A 140 9.46 29.36 5.85
C THR A 140 8.55 29.77 7.00
N ASN A 141 7.52 30.60 6.72
CA ASN A 141 6.58 31.10 7.71
C ASN A 141 5.13 30.89 7.29
N TRP A 142 4.24 30.71 8.26
CA TRP A 142 2.81 30.47 8.06
C TRP A 142 2.09 31.62 7.32
N ASN A 143 2.42 32.87 7.63
CA ASN A 143 1.83 34.04 6.97
C ASN A 143 2.21 34.18 5.49
N GLN A 144 3.25 33.49 5.02
CA GLN A 144 3.56 33.40 3.59
C GLN A 144 2.58 32.49 2.84
N VAL A 145 1.90 31.59 3.54
CA VAL A 145 0.85 30.73 2.97
C VAL A 145 -0.45 31.51 2.87
N ARG A 146 -0.93 32.04 4.01
CA ARG A 146 -2.05 32.98 4.12
C ARG A 146 -1.63 34.22 4.91
N PRO A 147 -1.83 35.43 4.36
CA PRO A 147 -1.37 36.68 5.04
C PRO A 147 -1.97 36.91 6.42
N ASN A 148 -3.16 36.38 6.71
CA ASN A 148 -3.83 36.50 8.00
C ASN A 148 -3.43 35.41 9.02
N TRP A 149 -2.55 34.48 8.65
CA TRP A 149 -1.97 33.53 9.57
C TRP A 149 -0.79 34.12 10.35
N PRO A 150 -0.40 33.54 11.49
CA PRO A 150 0.70 34.08 12.31
C PRO A 150 2.01 34.18 11.54
N ASN A 151 2.78 35.23 11.82
CA ASN A 151 4.17 35.31 11.41
C ASN A 151 5.01 34.41 12.32
N ALA A 152 4.91 33.12 12.12
CA ALA A 152 5.56 32.07 12.88
C ALA A 152 6.27 31.09 11.94
N PRO A 153 7.37 30.45 12.38
CA PRO A 153 8.09 29.48 11.57
C PRO A 153 7.17 28.33 11.13
N LEU A 154 7.28 27.91 9.87
CA LEU A 154 6.61 26.73 9.34
C LEU A 154 7.57 25.53 9.44
N LYS A 155 7.29 24.61 10.36
CA LYS A 155 8.07 23.40 10.59
C LYS A 155 7.42 22.23 9.85
N LEU A 156 8.14 21.61 8.92
CA LEU A 156 7.59 20.61 8.02
C LEU A 156 8.08 19.21 8.36
N PHE A 157 7.13 18.26 8.35
CA PHE A 157 7.34 16.83 8.59
C PHE A 157 6.64 16.03 7.50
N GLY A 158 7.30 15.04 6.95
CA GLY A 158 6.70 14.25 5.87
C GLY A 158 7.36 12.89 5.69
N ALA A 159 6.68 12.02 4.96
CA ALA A 159 7.19 10.71 4.61
C ALA A 159 8.51 10.82 3.84
N GLY A 160 9.39 9.85 4.04
CA GLY A 160 10.68 9.77 3.37
C GLY A 160 10.58 9.40 1.89
N ALA A 161 11.67 9.56 1.16
CA ALA A 161 11.72 9.41 -0.30
C ALA A 161 11.45 7.99 -0.82
N ASP A 162 11.57 6.98 0.05
CA ASP A 162 11.30 5.57 -0.29
C ASP A 162 9.84 5.17 0.01
N SER A 163 9.08 6.04 0.65
CA SER A 163 7.68 5.82 1.02
C SER A 163 6.73 6.02 -0.16
N GLY A 164 5.80 5.08 -0.36
CA GLY A 164 4.68 5.26 -1.29
C GLY A 164 3.77 6.44 -0.92
N THR A 165 3.75 6.83 0.35
CA THR A 165 3.07 8.04 0.85
C THR A 165 3.69 9.31 0.28
N PHE A 166 5.02 9.40 0.23
CA PHE A 166 5.73 10.51 -0.40
C PHE A 166 5.42 10.61 -1.91
N ASP A 167 5.48 9.49 -2.61
CA ASP A 167 5.20 9.45 -4.04
C ASP A 167 3.78 9.96 -4.34
N TYR A 168 2.79 9.44 -3.60
CA TYR A 168 1.41 9.83 -3.79
C TYR A 168 1.12 11.28 -3.39
N PHE A 169 1.62 11.73 -2.23
CA PHE A 169 1.42 13.11 -1.80
C PHE A 169 1.98 14.11 -2.82
N THR A 170 3.20 13.88 -3.29
CA THR A 170 3.84 14.76 -4.26
C THR A 170 3.12 14.74 -5.61
N GLU A 171 2.62 13.58 -6.04
CA GLU A 171 1.80 13.46 -7.25
C GLU A 171 0.47 14.21 -7.13
N ALA A 172 -0.27 13.96 -6.05
CA ALA A 172 -1.59 14.55 -5.82
C ALA A 172 -1.55 16.07 -5.58
N ILE A 173 -0.53 16.57 -4.92
CA ILE A 173 -0.43 17.97 -4.48
C ILE A 173 0.46 18.80 -5.41
N VAL A 174 1.64 18.29 -5.77
CA VAL A 174 2.59 19.04 -6.60
C VAL A 174 2.36 18.78 -8.09
N GLY A 175 1.74 17.65 -8.43
CA GLY A 175 1.44 17.24 -9.80
C GLY A 175 2.49 16.34 -10.43
N LYS A 176 3.52 15.91 -9.65
CA LYS A 176 4.55 14.99 -10.12
C LYS A 176 5.10 14.20 -8.93
N ALA A 177 5.05 12.87 -9.04
CA ALA A 177 5.62 11.98 -8.02
C ALA A 177 7.11 12.30 -7.77
N LYS A 178 7.50 12.25 -6.50
CA LYS A 178 8.86 12.55 -6.01
C LYS A 178 9.32 14.01 -6.20
N SER A 179 8.45 14.91 -6.59
CA SER A 179 8.76 16.34 -6.75
C SER A 179 8.40 17.09 -5.47
N SER A 180 9.38 17.41 -4.64
CA SER A 180 9.21 18.10 -3.36
C SER A 180 10.42 18.96 -3.01
N ARG A 181 10.22 19.91 -2.07
CA ARG A 181 11.33 20.53 -1.33
C ARG A 181 12.06 19.47 -0.51
N GLY A 182 13.32 19.74 -0.15
CA GLY A 182 14.15 18.82 0.65
C GLY A 182 14.44 19.29 2.07
N ASP A 183 14.04 20.50 2.44
CA ASP A 183 14.34 21.14 3.74
C ASP A 183 13.22 20.89 4.77
N PHE A 184 12.74 19.66 4.87
CA PHE A 184 11.78 19.21 5.87
C PHE A 184 12.32 17.99 6.62
N THR A 185 11.75 17.67 7.78
CA THR A 185 12.08 16.44 8.50
C THR A 185 11.38 15.27 7.80
N ALA A 186 12.18 14.47 7.09
CA ALA A 186 11.73 13.26 6.40
C ALA A 186 11.92 12.02 7.30
N SER A 187 10.96 11.11 7.32
CA SER A 187 11.10 9.83 8.01
C SER A 187 10.27 8.75 7.32
N GLU A 188 10.82 7.52 7.25
CA GLU A 188 10.08 6.32 6.88
C GLU A 188 9.27 5.76 8.08
N ASP A 189 9.62 6.17 9.32
CA ASP A 189 8.87 5.83 10.52
C ASP A 189 7.89 6.96 10.86
N ASP A 190 6.60 6.71 10.63
CA ASP A 190 5.52 7.66 10.91
C ASP A 190 5.43 8.04 12.39
N ASN A 191 5.93 7.22 13.32
CA ASN A 191 5.97 7.58 14.74
C ASN A 191 6.90 8.77 15.00
N VAL A 192 7.99 8.92 14.25
CA VAL A 192 8.87 10.10 14.30
C VAL A 192 8.10 11.34 13.86
N LEU A 193 7.30 11.22 12.79
CA LEU A 193 6.47 12.33 12.28
C LEU A 193 5.37 12.71 13.28
N VAL A 194 4.69 11.72 13.89
CA VAL A 194 3.70 11.93 14.96
C VAL A 194 4.31 12.72 16.12
N GLN A 195 5.50 12.34 16.57
CA GLN A 195 6.21 13.02 17.67
C GLN A 195 6.58 14.45 17.28
N GLY A 196 7.15 14.65 16.09
CA GLY A 196 7.55 15.97 15.60
C GLY A 196 6.38 16.95 15.56
N ILE A 197 5.26 16.55 14.95
CA ILE A 197 4.06 17.39 14.83
C ILE A 197 3.39 17.60 16.20
N GLY A 198 3.29 16.54 17.00
CA GLY A 198 2.66 16.60 18.32
C GLY A 198 3.37 17.53 19.32
N ASN A 199 4.67 17.77 19.15
CA ASN A 199 5.48 18.56 20.07
C ASN A 199 5.69 20.01 19.63
N ASP A 200 5.38 20.39 18.38
CA ASP A 200 5.59 21.76 17.88
C ASP A 200 4.27 22.35 17.34
N ARG A 201 3.80 23.44 17.97
CA ARG A 201 2.59 24.18 17.55
C ARG A 201 2.67 24.67 16.10
N ASN A 202 3.87 24.93 15.61
CA ASN A 202 4.13 25.46 14.28
C ASN A 202 4.36 24.35 13.24
N ALA A 203 4.21 23.09 13.63
CA ALA A 203 4.39 21.96 12.74
C ALA A 203 3.21 21.75 11.79
N LEU A 204 3.54 21.37 10.57
CA LEU A 204 2.67 20.82 9.56
C LEU A 204 3.31 19.56 9.02
N GLY A 205 2.55 18.50 8.84
CA GLY A 205 3.07 17.29 8.19
C GLY A 205 2.00 16.46 7.53
N TYR A 206 2.43 15.39 6.86
CA TYR A 206 1.54 14.43 6.23
C TYR A 206 2.09 13.01 6.37
N PHE A 207 1.17 12.07 6.57
CA PHE A 207 1.41 10.62 6.58
C PHE A 207 0.08 9.84 6.48
N GLY A 208 0.12 8.50 6.60
CA GLY A 208 -1.02 7.64 6.43
C GLY A 208 -2.13 7.87 7.46
N PHE A 209 -3.38 7.78 7.03
CA PHE A 209 -4.59 7.96 7.87
C PHE A 209 -4.62 7.01 9.07
N ALA A 210 -4.07 5.79 8.93
CA ALA A 210 -3.99 4.82 10.00
C ALA A 210 -3.30 5.39 11.27
N TYR A 211 -2.14 6.01 11.10
CA TYR A 211 -1.39 6.62 12.21
C TYR A 211 -2.10 7.83 12.82
N TYR A 212 -2.81 8.61 12.00
CA TYR A 212 -3.65 9.70 12.52
C TYR A 212 -4.75 9.16 13.43
N VAL A 213 -5.46 8.12 13.02
CA VAL A 213 -6.54 7.50 13.81
C VAL A 213 -6.06 7.07 15.20
N GLU A 214 -4.86 6.51 15.29
CA GLU A 214 -4.27 6.06 16.55
C GLU A 214 -3.76 7.22 17.43
N ASN A 215 -3.47 8.39 16.82
CA ASN A 215 -2.84 9.52 17.49
C ASN A 215 -3.69 10.80 17.54
N GLN A 216 -5.02 10.71 17.44
CA GLN A 216 -5.95 11.85 17.40
C GLN A 216 -5.86 12.77 18.64
N LYS A 217 -5.38 12.28 19.79
CA LYS A 217 -5.14 13.09 20.99
C LYS A 217 -3.91 13.99 20.86
N LYS A 218 -2.96 13.64 19.98
CA LYS A 218 -1.69 14.36 19.79
C LYS A 218 -1.68 15.19 18.49
N LEU A 219 -2.63 14.95 17.60
CA LEU A 219 -2.66 15.49 16.25
C LEU A 219 -4.04 16.04 15.91
N LYS A 220 -4.07 17.06 15.07
CA LYS A 220 -5.29 17.62 14.50
C LYS A 220 -5.23 17.52 12.98
N ALA A 221 -6.20 16.86 12.38
CA ALA A 221 -6.30 16.79 10.93
C ALA A 221 -6.69 18.15 10.35
N VAL A 222 -6.08 18.49 9.23
CA VAL A 222 -6.42 19.63 8.41
C VAL A 222 -7.46 19.20 7.36
N ALA A 223 -8.58 19.90 7.26
CA ALA A 223 -9.54 19.64 6.21
C ALA A 223 -8.97 20.07 4.85
N ILE A 224 -9.09 19.21 3.83
CA ILE A 224 -8.53 19.47 2.49
C ILE A 224 -9.63 19.90 1.55
N ASP A 225 -9.40 21.05 0.90
CA ASP A 225 -10.27 21.55 -0.16
C ASP A 225 -9.68 21.18 -1.53
N GLY A 226 -10.27 20.16 -2.14
CA GLY A 226 -9.98 19.71 -3.50
C GLY A 226 -10.80 20.45 -4.58
N GLY A 227 -11.40 21.61 -4.25
CA GLY A 227 -12.21 22.40 -5.17
C GLY A 227 -13.72 22.27 -4.99
N LYS A 228 -14.18 21.49 -4.00
CA LYS A 228 -15.61 21.33 -3.64
C LYS A 228 -15.89 21.69 -2.18
N GLY A 229 -14.99 22.45 -1.56
CA GLY A 229 -15.00 22.80 -0.16
C GLY A 229 -14.16 21.87 0.70
N PRO A 230 -13.81 22.29 1.94
CA PRO A 230 -12.93 21.55 2.82
C PRO A 230 -13.60 20.30 3.39
N VAL A 231 -12.91 19.16 3.26
CA VAL A 231 -13.34 17.84 3.77
C VAL A 231 -12.31 17.31 4.75
N VAL A 232 -12.77 16.87 5.92
CA VAL A 232 -11.92 16.22 6.94
C VAL A 232 -11.76 14.73 6.60
N PRO A 233 -10.55 14.15 6.72
CA PRO A 233 -10.37 12.71 6.52
C PRO A 233 -11.13 11.91 7.57
N SER A 234 -11.91 10.94 7.12
CA SER A 234 -12.61 9.96 7.94
C SER A 234 -12.85 8.70 7.11
N PRO A 235 -13.12 7.53 7.73
CA PRO A 235 -13.47 6.34 6.97
C PRO A 235 -14.61 6.61 5.97
N LYS A 236 -15.65 7.34 6.39
CA LYS A 236 -16.79 7.68 5.55
C LYS A 236 -16.39 8.55 4.34
N THR A 237 -15.62 9.63 4.56
CA THR A 237 -15.25 10.57 3.47
C THR A 237 -14.23 9.97 2.50
N VAL A 238 -13.45 8.96 2.94
CA VAL A 238 -12.59 8.15 2.07
C VAL A 238 -13.43 7.18 1.25
N GLU A 239 -14.36 6.46 1.87
CA GLU A 239 -15.20 5.45 1.22
C GLU A 239 -16.17 6.08 0.19
N ASP A 240 -16.82 7.21 0.53
CA ASP A 240 -17.74 7.91 -0.38
C ASP A 240 -17.00 8.77 -1.43
N GLY A 241 -15.66 8.79 -1.40
CA GLY A 241 -14.82 9.53 -2.34
C GLY A 241 -14.92 11.04 -2.25
N SER A 242 -15.43 11.61 -1.14
CA SER A 242 -15.45 13.05 -0.94
C SER A 242 -14.12 13.64 -0.47
N TYR A 243 -13.28 12.83 0.21
CA TYR A 243 -11.94 13.25 0.65
C TYR A 243 -10.93 13.18 -0.51
N GLN A 244 -10.89 14.23 -1.32
CA GLN A 244 -10.04 14.33 -2.50
C GLN A 244 -9.07 15.51 -2.43
N PRO A 245 -7.86 15.41 -3.02
CA PRO A 245 -7.31 14.27 -3.78
C PRO A 245 -6.51 13.28 -2.94
N LEU A 246 -6.57 13.31 -1.61
CA LEU A 246 -5.70 12.55 -0.70
C LEU A 246 -6.30 11.21 -0.26
N SER A 247 -7.18 10.60 -1.06
CA SER A 247 -7.59 9.20 -0.91
C SER A 247 -7.43 8.44 -2.22
N ARG A 248 -6.99 7.18 -2.11
CA ARG A 248 -6.75 6.31 -3.28
C ARG A 248 -7.04 4.85 -2.97
N PRO A 249 -7.46 4.06 -3.96
CA PRO A 249 -7.41 2.62 -3.84
C PRO A 249 -5.95 2.12 -3.88
N ILE A 250 -5.68 1.04 -3.14
CA ILE A 250 -4.41 0.32 -3.16
C ILE A 250 -4.66 -1.13 -3.56
N PHE A 251 -3.64 -1.78 -4.12
CA PHE A 251 -3.79 -2.99 -4.92
C PHE A 251 -2.81 -4.07 -4.53
N ILE A 252 -3.18 -5.31 -4.85
CA ILE A 252 -2.23 -6.38 -5.11
C ILE A 252 -2.30 -6.77 -6.60
N TYR A 253 -1.14 -7.06 -7.20
CA TYR A 253 -1.02 -7.66 -8.53
C TYR A 253 -0.59 -9.10 -8.37
N VAL A 254 -1.31 -10.02 -8.98
CA VAL A 254 -1.04 -11.46 -8.88
C VAL A 254 -0.60 -11.97 -10.23
N ALA A 255 0.58 -12.60 -10.30
CA ALA A 255 1.05 -13.22 -11.52
C ALA A 255 0.10 -14.37 -11.91
N LYS A 256 -0.44 -14.33 -13.13
CA LYS A 256 -1.39 -15.33 -13.61
C LYS A 256 -0.83 -16.75 -13.50
N LYS A 257 0.44 -16.95 -13.90
CA LYS A 257 1.13 -18.22 -13.79
C LYS A 257 1.26 -18.72 -12.35
N SER A 258 1.36 -17.80 -11.40
CA SER A 258 1.42 -18.17 -9.97
C SER A 258 0.10 -18.73 -9.45
N MET A 259 -1.02 -18.41 -10.09
CA MET A 259 -2.34 -18.98 -9.74
C MET A 259 -2.47 -20.47 -10.08
N ASP A 260 -1.54 -21.05 -10.87
CA ASP A 260 -1.43 -22.49 -11.10
C ASP A 260 -0.88 -23.22 -9.86
N LYS A 261 -0.27 -22.50 -8.92
CA LYS A 261 0.20 -23.03 -7.64
C LYS A 261 -0.98 -23.05 -6.65
N PRO A 262 -1.41 -24.22 -6.12
CA PRO A 262 -2.59 -24.31 -5.26
C PRO A 262 -2.53 -23.37 -4.03
N ASP A 263 -1.35 -23.27 -3.39
CA ASP A 263 -1.17 -22.44 -2.19
C ASP A 263 -1.28 -20.94 -2.50
N VAL A 264 -0.77 -20.48 -3.67
CA VAL A 264 -0.91 -19.08 -4.11
C VAL A 264 -2.37 -18.76 -4.39
N LYS A 265 -3.05 -19.62 -5.13
CA LYS A 265 -4.48 -19.46 -5.43
C LYS A 265 -5.30 -19.36 -4.14
N GLU A 266 -5.07 -20.27 -3.21
CA GLU A 266 -5.78 -20.28 -1.93
C GLU A 266 -5.45 -19.03 -1.09
N PHE A 267 -4.19 -18.56 -1.10
CA PHE A 267 -3.78 -17.34 -0.43
C PHE A 267 -4.51 -16.11 -1.00
N VAL A 268 -4.56 -15.95 -2.32
CA VAL A 268 -5.22 -14.82 -2.97
C VAL A 268 -6.73 -14.83 -2.70
N GLU A 269 -7.37 -15.99 -2.76
CA GLU A 269 -8.78 -16.12 -2.40
C GLU A 269 -9.02 -15.84 -0.91
N PHE A 270 -8.13 -16.29 -0.03
CA PHE A 270 -8.17 -15.99 1.41
C PHE A 270 -8.00 -14.50 1.66
N TYR A 271 -7.08 -13.85 0.95
CA TYR A 271 -6.85 -12.41 1.01
C TYR A 271 -8.16 -11.65 0.76
N LEU A 272 -8.78 -11.84 -0.40
CA LEU A 272 -10.01 -11.12 -0.77
C LEU A 272 -11.21 -11.44 0.14
N LYS A 273 -11.32 -12.65 0.67
CA LYS A 273 -12.38 -13.04 1.60
C LYS A 273 -12.24 -12.41 2.98
N ASN A 274 -11.02 -12.22 3.46
CA ASN A 274 -10.73 -11.73 4.80
C ASN A 274 -10.34 -10.25 4.84
N ALA A 275 -10.03 -9.63 3.70
CA ALA A 275 -9.67 -8.22 3.61
C ALA A 275 -10.71 -7.28 4.27
N PRO A 276 -12.04 -7.48 4.16
CA PRO A 276 -13.02 -6.61 4.82
C PRO A 276 -12.81 -6.45 6.33
N LYS A 277 -12.30 -7.51 6.98
CA LYS A 277 -11.97 -7.50 8.40
C LYS A 277 -10.53 -7.04 8.65
N LEU A 278 -9.55 -7.70 8.02
CA LEU A 278 -8.14 -7.49 8.31
C LEU A 278 -7.66 -6.07 7.96
N VAL A 279 -8.19 -5.47 6.89
CA VAL A 279 -7.94 -4.07 6.53
C VAL A 279 -8.34 -3.12 7.69
N LYS A 280 -9.51 -3.36 8.31
CA LYS A 280 -9.97 -2.56 9.45
C LYS A 280 -9.14 -2.82 10.71
N ASP A 281 -8.72 -4.06 10.92
CA ASP A 281 -7.91 -4.43 12.08
C ASP A 281 -6.56 -3.66 12.07
N VAL A 282 -5.98 -3.44 10.88
CA VAL A 282 -4.77 -2.63 10.70
C VAL A 282 -5.06 -1.14 10.42
N LYS A 283 -6.29 -0.67 10.67
CA LYS A 283 -6.72 0.74 10.63
C LYS A 283 -6.76 1.39 9.25
N TYR A 284 -6.77 0.60 8.19
CA TYR A 284 -7.08 1.09 6.83
C TYR A 284 -8.58 1.11 6.58
N VAL A 285 -9.00 1.73 5.48
CA VAL A 285 -10.41 1.78 5.07
C VAL A 285 -10.70 0.63 4.11
N ALA A 286 -11.57 -0.28 4.54
CA ALA A 286 -11.96 -1.41 3.69
C ALA A 286 -12.79 -0.93 2.49
N LEU A 287 -12.65 -1.64 1.37
CA LEU A 287 -13.52 -1.44 0.21
C LEU A 287 -14.95 -1.94 0.52
N PRO A 288 -15.96 -1.47 -0.25
CA PRO A 288 -17.28 -2.10 -0.24
C PRO A 288 -17.18 -3.61 -0.56
N GLN A 289 -18.04 -4.42 0.05
CA GLN A 289 -18.03 -5.88 -0.14
C GLN A 289 -18.13 -6.29 -1.62
N SER A 290 -18.84 -5.49 -2.43
CA SER A 290 -18.95 -5.70 -3.88
C SER A 290 -17.60 -5.71 -4.59
N ALA A 291 -16.63 -4.89 -4.16
CA ALA A 291 -15.30 -4.82 -4.77
C ALA A 291 -14.53 -6.14 -4.61
N TYR A 292 -14.57 -6.73 -3.41
CA TYR A 292 -13.94 -8.03 -3.17
C TYR A 292 -14.63 -9.16 -3.94
N THR A 293 -15.95 -9.09 -4.06
CA THR A 293 -16.73 -10.05 -4.86
C THR A 293 -16.36 -9.98 -6.34
N VAL A 294 -16.23 -8.76 -6.89
CA VAL A 294 -15.77 -8.53 -8.27
C VAL A 294 -14.34 -9.03 -8.45
N GLY A 295 -13.44 -8.79 -7.48
CA GLY A 295 -12.07 -9.33 -7.51
C GLY A 295 -12.04 -10.87 -7.62
N LEU A 296 -12.84 -11.55 -6.82
CA LEU A 296 -12.99 -13.02 -6.91
C LEU A 296 -13.58 -13.49 -8.26
N ASP A 297 -14.50 -12.73 -8.83
CA ASP A 297 -15.08 -13.00 -10.16
C ASP A 297 -14.04 -12.81 -11.28
N HIS A 298 -13.19 -11.77 -11.17
CA HIS A 298 -12.07 -11.53 -12.11
C HIS A 298 -11.11 -12.72 -12.14
N LEU A 299 -10.75 -13.27 -10.98
CA LEU A 299 -9.92 -14.48 -10.90
C LEU A 299 -10.59 -15.68 -11.58
N LYS A 300 -11.88 -15.93 -11.30
CA LYS A 300 -12.65 -17.05 -11.90
C LYS A 300 -12.79 -16.91 -13.41
N LYS A 301 -13.02 -15.69 -13.91
CA LYS A 301 -13.22 -15.40 -15.34
C LYS A 301 -11.91 -15.14 -16.09
N ASN A 302 -10.75 -15.26 -15.43
CA ASN A 302 -9.44 -15.01 -15.99
C ASN A 302 -9.31 -13.61 -16.63
N LYS A 303 -9.87 -12.58 -15.96
CA LYS A 303 -9.78 -11.17 -16.41
C LYS A 303 -8.45 -10.59 -16.00
N ILE A 304 -7.49 -10.60 -16.92
CA ILE A 304 -6.12 -10.12 -16.74
C ILE A 304 -5.97 -8.66 -17.19
N GLY A 305 -4.90 -8.00 -16.69
CA GLY A 305 -4.53 -6.65 -17.07
C GLY A 305 -4.94 -5.60 -16.03
N THR A 306 -4.95 -4.34 -16.44
CA THR A 306 -5.29 -3.18 -15.62
C THR A 306 -6.48 -2.41 -16.16
N VAL A 307 -7.26 -1.78 -15.28
CA VAL A 307 -8.35 -0.88 -15.67
C VAL A 307 -7.88 0.58 -15.85
N PHE A 308 -6.60 0.86 -15.62
CA PHE A 308 -6.02 2.21 -15.66
C PHE A 308 -5.25 2.51 -16.96
N GLY A 309 -5.00 1.51 -17.80
CA GLY A 309 -4.28 1.70 -19.07
C GLY A 309 -2.81 2.14 -18.92
N GLY A 310 -2.22 1.96 -17.73
CA GLY A 310 -0.83 2.32 -17.46
C GLY A 310 -0.63 3.76 -16.97
N GLU A 311 -1.69 4.44 -16.56
CA GLU A 311 -1.64 5.81 -16.03
C GLU A 311 -2.11 5.82 -14.56
N ALA A 312 -1.42 6.61 -13.73
CA ALA A 312 -1.88 6.86 -12.37
C ALA A 312 -3.02 7.89 -12.42
N GLU A 313 -4.15 7.54 -11.81
CA GLU A 313 -5.28 8.43 -11.65
C GLU A 313 -5.44 8.80 -10.17
N VAL A 314 -5.48 10.10 -9.87
CA VAL A 314 -5.72 10.62 -8.53
C VAL A 314 -7.21 10.79 -8.30
N GLY A 315 -7.70 10.38 -7.14
CA GLY A 315 -9.08 10.62 -6.73
C GLY A 315 -10.14 9.73 -7.38
N VAL A 316 -9.76 8.54 -7.84
CA VAL A 316 -10.70 7.59 -8.48
C VAL A 316 -11.53 6.86 -7.44
N LYS A 317 -12.84 6.80 -7.68
CA LYS A 317 -13.78 6.01 -6.84
C LYS A 317 -13.77 4.54 -7.23
N ILE A 318 -13.87 3.67 -6.24
CA ILE A 318 -13.89 2.23 -6.49
C ILE A 318 -15.08 1.79 -7.34
N GLU A 319 -16.25 2.40 -7.16
CA GLU A 319 -17.45 2.11 -7.95
C GLU A 319 -17.25 2.37 -9.44
N ASP A 320 -16.44 3.38 -9.77
CA ASP A 320 -16.11 3.71 -11.16
C ASP A 320 -15.07 2.73 -11.71
N LEU A 321 -14.10 2.30 -10.88
CA LEU A 321 -13.13 1.26 -11.25
C LEU A 321 -13.79 -0.08 -11.54
N LEU A 322 -14.75 -0.49 -10.72
CA LEU A 322 -15.46 -1.77 -10.88
C LEU A 322 -16.27 -1.88 -12.17
N LYS A 323 -16.59 -0.74 -12.82
CA LYS A 323 -17.30 -0.70 -14.10
C LYS A 323 -16.36 -0.75 -15.32
N ARG A 324 -15.06 -0.55 -15.12
CA ARG A 324 -14.07 -0.52 -16.20
C ARG A 324 -13.69 -1.94 -16.63
N GLU A 325 -13.33 -2.09 -17.90
CA GLU A 325 -12.76 -3.34 -18.41
C GLU A 325 -11.24 -3.31 -18.30
N ALA A 326 -10.68 -4.38 -17.74
CA ALA A 326 -9.23 -4.56 -17.68
C ALA A 326 -8.65 -4.82 -19.09
N LYS A 327 -7.47 -4.24 -19.36
CA LYS A 327 -6.70 -4.43 -20.61
C LYS A 327 -5.27 -4.80 -20.27
N PHE A 328 -4.70 -5.70 -21.07
CA PHE A 328 -3.33 -6.18 -20.95
C PHE A 328 -2.49 -5.79 -22.18
#